data_9313b4ad96c0fb2e60c7dd5a14eda6f3
#
_entry.id   9313b4ad96c0fb2e60c7dd5a14eda6f3
#
_cell.length_a   1.000
_cell.length_b   1.000
_cell.length_c   1.000
_cell.angle_alpha   90.00
_cell.angle_beta   90.00
_cell.angle_gamma   90.00
#
_symmetry.space_group_name_H-M   'P 1'
#
loop_
_entity.id
_entity.type
_entity.pdbx_description
1 polymer ?
#
loop_
_entity_poly.entity_id
_entity_poly.type
_entity_poly.pdbx_seq_one_letter_code
_entity_poly.pdbx_strand_id
1 'polypeptide(L)'
;MRPPHMRHLLVLLLLLAAPGAWAQEPGGPHGTHAHDVVTDAALVPLTRPPQVSGDVTTKRFRILHTAAATAAAHELSRQIEGVRDRFGTILGKDWPGVTEIRLGVGRKEFEALALPGGKPPGWAVALAYPAHQIILLDALSLHEPEGQQTLRHELAHVALGQLAPSWPRWFQEGVAQYVTGERYSLTHYSALFRAVTQERVFHFEHLDRAWPDVPSDVEIAYAQSAAFVAHLSAKFGPQAMAALVDGVARGEPFETAFGKAFRTSLLVEETDWREGLAARYGWLPLTTSSALVWLSASFLCVAAYARRRQQRAAKLAEMAAQDAAEDAALRLLAAQAAQAQAQGTAVSAGDSTWPDWPAGSQGTEAHLEAQDGEAPADSAVSDLPGELDDEGAPGGRPPKPTLH
;
A
#
# COMPACT_ATOMS: atom_id res chain seq x y z
N MET A 1 19.38 8.76 -46.28
CA MET A 1 20.33 8.51 -45.19
C MET A 1 19.64 8.72 -43.87
N ARG A 2 19.35 7.65 -43.11
CA ARG A 2 18.72 7.70 -41.79
C ARG A 2 19.80 7.85 -40.72
N PRO A 3 19.69 8.73 -39.73
CA PRO A 3 20.71 8.95 -38.71
C PRO A 3 20.83 7.73 -37.77
N PRO A 4 22.05 7.34 -37.36
CA PRO A 4 22.34 6.12 -36.61
C PRO A 4 21.88 6.14 -35.12
N HIS A 5 21.31 7.24 -34.61
CA HIS A 5 21.02 7.41 -33.19
C HIS A 5 19.68 6.80 -32.72
N MET A 6 18.85 6.31 -33.65
CA MET A 6 17.52 5.76 -33.29
C MET A 6 17.56 4.28 -32.89
N ARG A 7 18.64 3.57 -33.17
CA ARG A 7 18.79 2.15 -32.79
C ARG A 7 19.16 1.95 -31.33
N HIS A 8 19.86 2.89 -30.71
CA HIS A 8 20.25 2.79 -29.31
C HIS A 8 19.13 3.14 -28.32
N LEU A 9 18.15 3.94 -28.76
CA LEU A 9 16.99 4.28 -27.88
C LEU A 9 16.04 3.10 -27.72
N LEU A 10 15.89 2.24 -28.71
CA LEU A 10 15.02 1.07 -28.70
C LEU A 10 15.59 -0.08 -27.85
N VAL A 11 16.92 -0.21 -27.78
CA VAL A 11 17.59 -1.21 -26.93
C VAL A 11 17.54 -0.81 -25.46
N LEU A 12 17.59 0.49 -25.15
CA LEU A 12 17.48 0.97 -23.77
C LEU A 12 16.06 0.78 -23.20
N LEU A 13 15.03 0.86 -24.05
CA LEU A 13 13.62 0.62 -23.65
C LEU A 13 13.33 -0.87 -23.41
N LEU A 14 14.05 -1.78 -24.07
CA LEU A 14 13.90 -3.23 -23.86
C LEU A 14 14.64 -3.75 -22.63
N LEU A 15 15.70 -3.06 -22.18
CA LEU A 15 16.43 -3.42 -20.96
C LEU A 15 15.74 -2.95 -19.67
N LEU A 16 14.79 -1.99 -19.75
CA LEU A 16 13.97 -1.53 -18.62
C LEU A 16 12.71 -2.38 -18.39
N ALA A 17 12.44 -3.35 -19.27
CA ALA A 17 11.31 -4.28 -19.16
C ALA A 17 11.66 -5.60 -18.48
N ALA A 18 12.83 -5.74 -17.88
CA ALA A 18 13.11 -6.86 -16.98
C ALA A 18 12.20 -6.70 -15.74
N PRO A 19 11.36 -7.69 -15.40
CA PRO A 19 10.66 -7.68 -14.12
C PRO A 19 11.75 -7.77 -13.05
N GLY A 20 12.06 -6.66 -12.44
CA GLY A 20 12.82 -6.63 -11.20
C GLY A 20 12.07 -7.54 -10.23
N ALA A 21 12.68 -8.65 -9.86
CA ALA A 21 12.28 -9.41 -8.70
C ALA A 21 12.44 -8.47 -7.50
N TRP A 22 11.37 -7.75 -7.19
CA TRP A 22 11.20 -7.14 -5.90
C TRP A 22 11.11 -8.31 -4.95
N ALA A 23 12.18 -8.54 -4.20
CA ALA A 23 12.13 -9.34 -3.01
C ALA A 23 11.05 -8.67 -2.14
N GLN A 24 9.82 -9.19 -2.23
CA GLN A 24 8.82 -8.98 -1.20
C GLN A 24 9.47 -9.53 0.06
N GLU A 25 9.80 -8.65 1.00
CA GLU A 25 9.94 -9.11 2.37
C GLU A 25 8.70 -9.97 2.64
N PRO A 26 8.84 -11.15 3.22
CA PRO A 26 7.69 -11.94 3.62
C PRO A 26 6.96 -11.10 4.66
N GLY A 27 6.01 -10.28 4.21
CA GLY A 27 4.99 -9.71 5.06
C GLY A 27 4.42 -10.89 5.81
N GLY A 28 4.42 -10.83 7.12
CA GLY A 28 3.82 -11.86 7.97
C GLY A 28 2.42 -12.18 7.43
N PRO A 29 1.87 -13.35 7.67
CA PRO A 29 0.60 -13.79 7.09
C PRO A 29 -0.51 -12.83 7.51
N HIS A 30 -0.71 -11.80 6.72
CA HIS A 30 -1.82 -10.90 6.85
C HIS A 30 -3.07 -11.68 6.42
N GLY A 31 -3.89 -12.09 7.39
CA GLY A 31 -5.23 -12.55 7.11
C GLY A 31 -5.60 -13.99 7.43
N THR A 32 -4.76 -14.77 8.08
CA THR A 32 -5.22 -16.02 8.68
C THR A 32 -5.71 -15.75 10.11
N HIS A 33 -7.03 -15.83 10.30
CA HIS A 33 -7.63 -15.64 11.63
C HIS A 33 -7.45 -16.89 12.48
N ALA A 34 -7.21 -16.69 13.77
CA ALA A 34 -6.80 -17.76 14.69
C ALA A 34 -7.92 -18.80 14.98
N HIS A 35 -9.20 -18.43 14.79
CA HIS A 35 -10.33 -19.33 15.02
C HIS A 35 -10.31 -20.57 14.10
N ASP A 36 -9.61 -20.53 12.97
CA ASP A 36 -9.43 -21.67 12.07
C ASP A 36 -8.68 -22.85 12.70
N VAL A 37 -7.97 -22.59 13.80
CA VAL A 37 -7.06 -23.55 14.43
C VAL A 37 -7.67 -24.18 15.68
N VAL A 38 -8.76 -23.59 16.21
CA VAL A 38 -9.37 -24.02 17.47
C VAL A 38 -10.78 -24.57 17.24
N THR A 39 -10.97 -25.85 17.60
CA THR A 39 -12.29 -26.49 17.59
C THR A 39 -12.97 -26.22 18.91
N ASP A 40 -14.00 -25.38 18.95
CA ASP A 40 -14.73 -24.98 20.15
C ASP A 40 -15.40 -26.12 20.92
N ALA A 41 -15.73 -27.21 20.25
CA ALA A 41 -16.58 -28.27 20.79
C ALA A 41 -16.00 -29.01 22.03
N ALA A 42 -14.68 -28.97 22.22
CA ALA A 42 -14.01 -29.62 23.35
C ALA A 42 -13.53 -28.66 24.43
N LEU A 43 -13.75 -27.33 24.27
CA LEU A 43 -13.23 -26.33 25.18
C LEU A 43 -14.24 -26.03 26.30
N VAL A 44 -13.74 -25.86 27.52
CA VAL A 44 -14.56 -25.47 28.67
C VAL A 44 -14.12 -24.07 29.14
N PRO A 45 -15.01 -23.08 29.12
CA PRO A 45 -14.67 -21.75 29.60
C PRO A 45 -14.41 -21.76 31.11
N LEU A 46 -13.33 -21.09 31.53
CA LEU A 46 -13.08 -20.82 32.93
C LEU A 46 -14.03 -19.72 33.40
N THR A 47 -14.61 -19.87 34.60
CA THR A 47 -15.50 -18.87 35.18
C THR A 47 -14.80 -17.51 35.30
N ARG A 48 -13.53 -17.52 35.74
CA ARG A 48 -12.65 -16.34 35.76
C ARG A 48 -11.22 -16.80 35.70
N PRO A 49 -10.48 -16.43 34.63
CA PRO A 49 -9.06 -16.74 34.53
C PRO A 49 -8.27 -16.10 35.71
N PRO A 50 -7.29 -16.79 36.30
CA PRO A 50 -6.55 -16.29 37.47
C PRO A 50 -5.75 -15.00 37.20
N GLN A 51 -5.44 -14.70 35.96
CA GLN A 51 -4.72 -13.49 35.53
C GLN A 51 -5.62 -12.25 35.46
N VAL A 52 -6.93 -12.42 35.54
CA VAL A 52 -7.89 -11.32 35.49
C VAL A 52 -7.86 -10.51 36.78
N SER A 53 -7.50 -9.23 36.66
CA SER A 53 -7.42 -8.29 37.76
C SER A 53 -8.72 -7.50 37.96
N GLY A 54 -9.50 -7.31 36.89
CA GLY A 54 -10.78 -6.57 36.95
C GLY A 54 -11.69 -6.94 35.80
N ASP A 55 -12.92 -6.40 35.86
CA ASP A 55 -13.88 -6.48 34.76
C ASP A 55 -14.68 -5.18 34.62
N VAL A 56 -15.02 -4.88 33.36
CA VAL A 56 -15.87 -3.77 32.98
C VAL A 56 -17.10 -4.35 32.29
N THR A 57 -18.30 -4.08 32.82
CA THR A 57 -19.54 -4.62 32.28
C THR A 57 -20.33 -3.51 31.59
N THR A 58 -20.83 -3.79 30.39
CA THR A 58 -21.81 -2.98 29.67
C THR A 58 -23.15 -3.74 29.56
N LYS A 59 -24.06 -3.24 28.75
CA LYS A 59 -25.39 -3.90 28.61
C LYS A 59 -25.25 -5.33 28.00
N ARG A 60 -24.35 -5.52 27.04
CA ARG A 60 -24.24 -6.77 26.25
C ARG A 60 -22.81 -7.33 26.20
N PHE A 61 -21.87 -6.71 26.95
CA PHE A 61 -20.48 -7.17 27.02
C PHE A 61 -19.99 -7.24 28.46
N ARG A 62 -19.11 -8.20 28.72
CA ARG A 62 -18.28 -8.31 29.90
C ARG A 62 -16.82 -8.35 29.49
N ILE A 63 -16.07 -7.31 29.85
CA ILE A 63 -14.67 -7.16 29.46
C ILE A 63 -13.80 -7.52 30.65
N LEU A 64 -13.24 -8.73 30.67
CA LEU A 64 -12.28 -9.18 31.66
C LEU A 64 -10.89 -8.67 31.25
N HIS A 65 -10.12 -8.15 32.19
CA HIS A 65 -8.82 -7.59 31.84
C HIS A 65 -7.75 -7.88 32.89
N THR A 66 -6.49 -7.96 32.46
CA THR A 66 -5.32 -7.95 33.35
C THR A 66 -5.09 -6.54 33.89
N ALA A 67 -4.23 -6.38 34.89
CA ALA A 67 -3.94 -5.07 35.46
C ALA A 67 -3.37 -4.10 34.41
N ALA A 68 -2.54 -4.59 33.50
CA ALA A 68 -1.93 -3.79 32.43
C ALA A 68 -2.96 -3.34 31.35
N ALA A 69 -4.04 -4.10 31.15
CA ALA A 69 -5.07 -3.81 30.14
C ALA A 69 -6.23 -2.93 30.63
N THR A 70 -6.20 -2.41 31.88
CA THR A 70 -7.30 -1.67 32.49
C THR A 70 -7.77 -0.48 31.65
N ALA A 71 -6.84 0.35 31.18
CA ALA A 71 -7.17 1.53 30.37
C ALA A 71 -7.85 1.15 29.05
N ALA A 72 -7.34 0.12 28.37
CA ALA A 72 -7.91 -0.41 27.14
C ALA A 72 -9.32 -0.98 27.34
N ALA A 73 -9.58 -1.66 28.47
CA ALA A 73 -10.90 -2.17 28.81
C ALA A 73 -11.94 -1.06 28.96
N HIS A 74 -11.59 0.02 29.65
CA HIS A 74 -12.46 1.19 29.79
C HIS A 74 -12.67 1.92 28.46
N GLU A 75 -11.64 2.04 27.60
CA GLU A 75 -11.81 2.64 26.29
C GLU A 75 -12.72 1.80 25.39
N LEU A 76 -12.50 0.48 25.36
CA LEU A 76 -13.32 -0.43 24.58
C LEU A 76 -14.78 -0.41 25.04
N SER A 77 -15.05 -0.36 26.36
CA SER A 77 -16.40 -0.34 26.89
C SER A 77 -17.26 0.83 26.41
N ARG A 78 -16.64 1.98 26.06
CA ARG A 78 -17.36 3.15 25.56
C ARG A 78 -17.86 3.01 24.12
N GLN A 79 -17.26 2.14 23.33
CA GLN A 79 -17.56 2.04 21.89
C GLN A 79 -18.15 0.68 21.45
N ILE A 80 -17.94 -0.38 22.22
CA ILE A 80 -18.27 -1.75 21.80
C ILE A 80 -19.78 -1.99 21.59
N GLU A 81 -20.64 -1.35 22.39
CA GLU A 81 -22.09 -1.43 22.22
C GLU A 81 -22.53 -0.89 20.85
N GLY A 82 -21.97 0.25 20.43
CA GLY A 82 -22.23 0.81 19.12
C GLY A 82 -21.68 -0.04 17.96
N VAL A 83 -20.61 -0.81 18.20
CA VAL A 83 -20.15 -1.83 17.23
C VAL A 83 -21.22 -2.91 17.09
N ARG A 84 -21.72 -3.47 18.20
CA ARG A 84 -22.77 -4.51 18.20
C ARG A 84 -24.06 -4.02 17.52
N ASP A 85 -24.49 -2.79 17.75
CA ASP A 85 -25.68 -2.21 17.12
C ASP A 85 -25.53 -2.16 15.58
N ARG A 86 -24.35 -1.80 15.08
CA ARG A 86 -24.08 -1.82 13.63
C ARG A 86 -24.14 -3.24 13.06
N PHE A 87 -23.62 -4.24 13.77
CA PHE A 87 -23.73 -5.64 13.35
C PHE A 87 -25.18 -6.09 13.30
N GLY A 88 -25.95 -5.80 14.34
CA GLY A 88 -27.39 -6.10 14.37
C GLY A 88 -28.15 -5.48 13.21
N THR A 89 -27.76 -4.27 12.79
CA THR A 89 -28.35 -3.60 11.62
C THR A 89 -27.97 -4.32 10.29
N ILE A 90 -26.72 -4.73 10.16
CA ILE A 90 -26.21 -5.40 8.93
C ILE A 90 -26.81 -6.82 8.82
N LEU A 91 -26.84 -7.56 9.93
CA LEU A 91 -27.37 -8.93 9.99
C LEU A 91 -28.90 -8.97 10.06
N GLY A 92 -29.54 -7.83 10.30
CA GLY A 92 -30.99 -7.72 10.53
C GLY A 92 -31.46 -8.27 11.87
N LYS A 93 -30.54 -8.74 12.73
CA LYS A 93 -30.84 -9.37 14.01
C LYS A 93 -29.64 -9.24 14.97
N ASP A 94 -29.92 -8.90 16.22
CA ASP A 94 -28.92 -8.99 17.31
C ASP A 94 -28.87 -10.44 17.83
N TRP A 95 -27.70 -10.86 18.31
CA TRP A 95 -27.53 -12.18 18.92
C TRP A 95 -27.85 -12.14 20.43
N PRO A 96 -28.25 -13.28 21.01
CA PRO A 96 -28.63 -13.31 22.44
C PRO A 96 -27.39 -13.29 23.35
N GLY A 97 -27.62 -12.98 24.63
CA GLY A 97 -26.61 -13.10 25.67
C GLY A 97 -25.59 -11.98 25.75
N VAL A 98 -24.61 -12.20 26.62
CA VAL A 98 -23.51 -11.27 26.91
C VAL A 98 -22.20 -11.86 26.33
N THR A 99 -21.55 -11.10 25.49
CA THR A 99 -20.24 -11.50 24.92
C THR A 99 -19.12 -11.13 25.90
N GLU A 100 -18.29 -12.10 26.25
CA GLU A 100 -17.12 -11.91 27.07
C GLU A 100 -15.91 -11.54 26.20
N ILE A 101 -15.20 -10.45 26.54
CA ILE A 101 -13.94 -10.08 25.91
C ILE A 101 -12.86 -10.18 26.97
N ARG A 102 -11.78 -10.92 26.67
CA ARG A 102 -10.62 -11.10 27.53
C ARG A 102 -9.44 -10.30 27.00
N LEU A 103 -9.02 -9.28 27.75
CA LEU A 103 -7.94 -8.37 27.39
C LEU A 103 -6.69 -8.64 28.21
N GLY A 104 -5.59 -8.98 27.54
CA GLY A 104 -4.25 -9.05 28.11
C GLY A 104 -3.29 -8.16 27.33
N VAL A 105 -2.15 -7.80 27.92
CA VAL A 105 -1.11 -7.00 27.25
C VAL A 105 0.05 -7.90 26.88
N GLY A 106 0.29 -7.98 25.55
CA GLY A 106 1.37 -8.76 24.98
C GLY A 106 1.13 -10.28 25.05
N ARG A 107 1.99 -11.00 24.37
CA ARG A 107 1.82 -12.43 24.08
C ARG A 107 1.58 -13.31 25.31
N LYS A 108 2.32 -13.07 26.38
CA LYS A 108 2.25 -13.88 27.60
C LYS A 108 0.88 -13.80 28.29
N GLU A 109 0.32 -12.59 28.44
CA GLU A 109 -0.98 -12.41 29.07
C GLU A 109 -2.09 -12.88 28.12
N PHE A 110 -1.96 -12.62 26.81
CA PHE A 110 -2.88 -13.10 25.80
C PHE A 110 -3.03 -14.64 25.85
N GLU A 111 -1.92 -15.39 25.81
CA GLU A 111 -1.98 -16.86 25.92
C GLU A 111 -2.55 -17.36 27.25
N ALA A 112 -2.26 -16.66 28.35
CA ALA A 112 -2.73 -17.04 29.68
C ALA A 112 -4.24 -16.86 29.89
N LEU A 113 -4.90 -16.03 29.06
CA LEU A 113 -6.35 -15.82 29.07
C LEU A 113 -7.11 -16.74 28.12
N ALA A 114 -6.41 -17.54 27.31
CA ALA A 114 -7.02 -18.49 26.39
C ALA A 114 -7.80 -19.59 27.13
N LEU A 115 -8.76 -20.20 26.44
CA LEU A 115 -9.45 -21.36 26.97
C LEU A 115 -8.50 -22.55 27.10
N PRO A 116 -8.67 -23.42 28.11
CA PRO A 116 -7.87 -24.63 28.24
C PRO A 116 -7.94 -25.48 26.97
N GLY A 117 -6.77 -25.83 26.43
CA GLY A 117 -6.67 -26.58 25.17
C GLY A 117 -6.72 -25.73 23.90
N GLY A 118 -7.15 -24.46 24.00
CA GLY A 118 -7.25 -23.52 22.88
C GLY A 118 -6.03 -22.60 22.77
N LYS A 119 -4.82 -23.14 22.63
CA LYS A 119 -3.61 -22.32 22.52
C LYS A 119 -3.61 -21.50 21.22
N PRO A 120 -3.57 -20.15 21.32
CA PRO A 120 -3.53 -19.30 20.14
C PRO A 120 -2.25 -19.52 19.32
N PRO A 121 -2.34 -19.44 17.96
CA PRO A 121 -1.15 -19.40 17.10
C PRO A 121 -0.21 -18.26 17.48
N GLY A 122 1.10 -18.43 17.24
CA GLY A 122 2.14 -17.46 17.64
C GLY A 122 1.97 -16.04 17.08
N TRP A 123 1.30 -15.93 15.94
CA TRP A 123 1.04 -14.66 15.24
C TRP A 123 -0.31 -14.02 15.60
N ALA A 124 -1.24 -14.75 16.25
CA ALA A 124 -2.58 -14.25 16.55
C ALA A 124 -2.55 -13.13 17.61
N VAL A 125 -3.24 -12.04 17.33
CA VAL A 125 -3.49 -10.91 18.26
C VAL A 125 -4.92 -10.90 18.76
N ALA A 126 -5.81 -11.69 18.14
CA ALA A 126 -7.18 -11.94 18.57
C ALA A 126 -7.57 -13.39 18.27
N LEU A 127 -8.59 -13.88 18.96
CA LEU A 127 -9.14 -15.22 18.79
C LEU A 127 -10.57 -15.26 19.29
N ALA A 128 -11.51 -15.66 18.43
CA ALA A 128 -12.89 -15.92 18.85
C ALA A 128 -13.09 -17.39 19.27
N TYR A 129 -13.96 -17.57 20.25
CA TYR A 129 -14.58 -18.83 20.62
C TYR A 129 -16.10 -18.67 20.47
N PRO A 130 -16.62 -18.82 19.22
CA PRO A 130 -18.01 -18.48 18.90
C PRO A 130 -19.03 -19.21 19.75
N ALA A 131 -18.85 -20.52 19.98
CA ALA A 131 -19.77 -21.33 20.79
C ALA A 131 -19.85 -20.87 22.26
N HIS A 132 -18.81 -20.24 22.77
CA HIS A 132 -18.70 -19.75 24.15
C HIS A 132 -19.00 -18.26 24.32
N GLN A 133 -19.23 -17.53 23.22
CA GLN A 133 -19.34 -16.06 23.21
C GLN A 133 -18.12 -15.35 23.80
N ILE A 134 -16.91 -15.88 23.58
CA ILE A 134 -15.69 -15.34 24.15
C ILE A 134 -14.79 -14.84 23.00
N ILE A 135 -14.22 -13.65 23.19
CA ILE A 135 -13.16 -13.11 22.36
C ILE A 135 -11.94 -12.86 23.22
N LEU A 136 -10.80 -13.40 22.80
CA LEU A 136 -9.50 -13.12 23.39
C LEU A 136 -8.79 -12.08 22.53
N LEU A 137 -8.17 -11.07 23.14
CA LEU A 137 -7.57 -9.94 22.43
C LEU A 137 -6.32 -9.41 23.14
N ASP A 138 -5.26 -9.17 22.37
CA ASP A 138 -4.12 -8.40 22.86
C ASP A 138 -4.49 -6.91 22.88
N ALA A 139 -4.50 -6.30 24.06
CA ALA A 139 -4.86 -4.91 24.23
C ALA A 139 -3.95 -3.93 23.48
N LEU A 140 -2.69 -4.31 23.19
CA LEU A 140 -1.78 -3.47 22.39
C LEU A 140 -2.29 -3.28 20.96
N SER A 141 -2.91 -4.29 20.40
CA SER A 141 -3.45 -4.23 19.04
C SER A 141 -4.57 -3.19 18.88
N LEU A 142 -5.31 -2.88 19.95
CA LEU A 142 -6.42 -1.92 19.91
C LEU A 142 -6.00 -0.47 19.61
N HIS A 143 -4.72 -0.14 19.77
CA HIS A 143 -4.19 1.17 19.44
C HIS A 143 -4.00 1.37 17.92
N GLU A 144 -3.99 0.27 17.16
CA GLU A 144 -3.84 0.27 15.72
C GLU A 144 -5.21 0.07 15.03
N PRO A 145 -5.47 0.71 13.88
CA PRO A 145 -6.71 0.53 13.13
C PRO A 145 -6.96 -0.94 12.76
N GLU A 146 -5.89 -1.67 12.44
CA GLU A 146 -5.92 -3.08 12.08
C GLU A 146 -6.39 -3.96 13.23
N GLY A 147 -5.97 -3.69 14.47
CA GLY A 147 -6.40 -4.43 15.65
C GLY A 147 -7.87 -4.17 16.00
N GLN A 148 -8.35 -2.94 15.79
CA GLN A 148 -9.78 -2.65 15.92
C GLN A 148 -10.60 -3.36 14.83
N GLN A 149 -10.06 -3.48 13.63
CA GLN A 149 -10.66 -4.23 12.54
C GLN A 149 -10.71 -5.72 12.87
N THR A 150 -9.62 -6.29 13.38
CA THR A 150 -9.53 -7.68 13.84
C THR A 150 -10.56 -7.96 14.94
N LEU A 151 -10.72 -7.10 15.95
CA LEU A 151 -11.76 -7.26 16.97
C LEU A 151 -13.16 -7.34 16.33
N ARG A 152 -13.46 -6.48 15.37
CA ARG A 152 -14.76 -6.52 14.67
C ARG A 152 -14.93 -7.81 13.88
N HIS A 153 -13.87 -8.29 13.26
CA HIS A 153 -13.86 -9.56 12.53
C HIS A 153 -14.22 -10.71 13.47
N GLU A 154 -13.53 -10.84 14.60
CA GLU A 154 -13.82 -11.87 15.62
C GLU A 154 -15.24 -11.73 16.20
N LEU A 155 -15.71 -10.50 16.35
CA LEU A 155 -17.09 -10.26 16.83
C LEU A 155 -18.14 -10.74 15.81
N ALA A 156 -17.86 -10.71 14.51
CA ALA A 156 -18.74 -11.26 13.48
C ALA A 156 -18.88 -12.78 13.62
N HIS A 157 -17.77 -13.48 13.88
CA HIS A 157 -17.81 -14.93 14.12
C HIS A 157 -18.64 -15.27 15.37
N VAL A 158 -18.46 -14.52 16.46
CA VAL A 158 -19.29 -14.70 17.66
C VAL A 158 -20.77 -14.44 17.35
N ALA A 159 -21.07 -13.35 16.62
CA ALA A 159 -22.46 -13.03 16.26
C ALA A 159 -23.11 -14.16 15.44
N LEU A 160 -22.46 -14.63 14.38
CA LEU A 160 -22.97 -15.71 13.56
C LEU A 160 -23.08 -17.02 14.33
N GLY A 161 -22.05 -17.40 15.11
CA GLY A 161 -22.04 -18.63 15.91
C GLY A 161 -23.14 -18.66 16.99
N GLN A 162 -23.55 -17.50 17.49
CA GLN A 162 -24.66 -17.39 18.43
C GLN A 162 -26.05 -17.34 17.76
N LEU A 163 -26.11 -16.92 16.50
CA LEU A 163 -27.36 -16.93 15.74
C LEU A 163 -27.72 -18.31 15.22
N ALA A 164 -26.72 -19.11 14.80
CA ALA A 164 -26.92 -20.50 14.40
C ALA A 164 -25.61 -21.31 14.51
N PRO A 165 -25.71 -22.62 14.76
CA PRO A 165 -24.54 -23.47 14.98
C PRO A 165 -23.74 -23.80 13.72
N SER A 166 -24.33 -23.64 12.54
CA SER A 166 -23.68 -24.03 11.28
C SER A 166 -23.94 -22.99 10.19
N TRP A 167 -22.89 -22.40 9.74
CA TRP A 167 -22.81 -21.53 8.56
C TRP A 167 -21.74 -22.07 7.63
N PRO A 168 -21.89 -21.96 6.30
CA PRO A 168 -20.82 -22.22 5.38
C PRO A 168 -19.60 -21.35 5.71
N ARG A 169 -18.39 -21.92 5.71
CA ARG A 169 -17.18 -21.20 6.10
C ARG A 169 -16.98 -19.94 5.26
N TRP A 170 -17.14 -20.06 3.93
CA TRP A 170 -17.02 -18.90 3.05
C TRP A 170 -17.99 -17.75 3.42
N PHE A 171 -19.19 -18.09 3.92
CA PHE A 171 -20.15 -17.08 4.33
C PHE A 171 -19.75 -16.38 5.62
N GLN A 172 -19.26 -17.14 6.61
CA GLN A 172 -18.75 -16.58 7.87
C GLN A 172 -17.62 -15.59 7.61
N GLU A 173 -16.60 -16.01 6.84
CA GLU A 173 -15.46 -15.17 6.47
C GLU A 173 -15.88 -13.97 5.62
N GLY A 174 -16.75 -14.22 4.66
CA GLY A 174 -17.28 -13.16 3.80
C GLY A 174 -18.03 -12.09 4.57
N VAL A 175 -18.87 -12.48 5.54
CA VAL A 175 -19.59 -11.54 6.42
C VAL A 175 -18.61 -10.79 7.31
N ALA A 176 -17.65 -11.48 7.95
CA ALA A 176 -16.68 -10.86 8.82
C ALA A 176 -15.90 -9.75 8.10
N GLN A 177 -15.38 -10.03 6.91
CA GLN A 177 -14.67 -9.03 6.11
C GLN A 177 -15.58 -7.97 5.48
N TYR A 178 -16.84 -8.31 5.22
CA TYR A 178 -17.82 -7.34 4.73
C TYR A 178 -18.13 -6.28 5.78
N VAL A 179 -18.38 -6.68 7.04
CA VAL A 179 -18.74 -5.76 8.13
C VAL A 179 -17.58 -4.93 8.64
N THR A 180 -16.34 -5.42 8.48
CA THR A 180 -15.11 -4.68 8.84
C THR A 180 -14.66 -3.71 7.76
N GLY A 181 -15.15 -3.87 6.53
CA GLY A 181 -14.76 -3.07 5.38
C GLY A 181 -13.47 -3.53 4.69
N GLU A 182 -12.90 -4.67 5.08
CA GLU A 182 -11.68 -5.25 4.49
C GLU A 182 -11.80 -5.47 2.98
N ARG A 183 -13.01 -5.70 2.48
CA ARG A 183 -13.31 -5.83 1.04
C ARG A 183 -12.83 -4.66 0.17
N TYR A 184 -12.56 -3.50 0.76
CA TYR A 184 -12.05 -2.32 0.04
C TYR A 184 -10.52 -2.22 0.06
N SER A 185 -9.82 -3.17 0.65
CA SER A 185 -8.36 -3.16 0.69
C SER A 185 -7.76 -3.46 -0.69
N LEU A 186 -6.57 -2.90 -0.94
CA LEU A 186 -5.82 -3.21 -2.17
C LEU A 186 -5.43 -4.68 -2.24
N THR A 187 -5.23 -5.33 -1.09
CA THR A 187 -4.95 -6.77 -1.00
C THR A 187 -6.10 -7.59 -1.57
N HIS A 188 -7.36 -7.28 -1.21
CA HIS A 188 -8.53 -7.96 -1.76
C HIS A 188 -8.66 -7.76 -3.27
N TYR A 189 -8.46 -6.54 -3.75
CA TYR A 189 -8.48 -6.26 -5.19
C TYR A 189 -7.39 -7.04 -5.93
N SER A 190 -6.18 -7.10 -5.40
CA SER A 190 -5.08 -7.86 -6.01
C SER A 190 -5.32 -9.36 -5.98
N ALA A 191 -5.91 -9.90 -4.91
CA ALA A 191 -6.28 -11.31 -4.81
C ALA A 191 -7.37 -11.69 -5.82
N LEU A 192 -8.42 -10.90 -5.95
CA LEU A 192 -9.48 -11.11 -6.96
C LEU A 192 -8.96 -10.99 -8.39
N PHE A 193 -8.05 -10.05 -8.63
CA PHE A 193 -7.38 -9.95 -9.91
C PHE A 193 -6.57 -11.21 -10.25
N ARG A 194 -5.76 -11.71 -9.30
CA ARG A 194 -5.04 -12.97 -9.47
C ARG A 194 -6.01 -14.13 -9.72
N ALA A 195 -7.10 -14.20 -8.95
CA ALA A 195 -8.11 -15.23 -9.10
C ALA A 195 -8.69 -15.27 -10.52
N VAL A 196 -9.01 -14.11 -11.09
CA VAL A 196 -9.57 -14.00 -12.43
C VAL A 196 -8.55 -14.32 -13.51
N THR A 197 -7.34 -13.74 -13.42
CA THR A 197 -6.31 -13.88 -14.48
C THR A 197 -5.64 -15.24 -14.48
N GLN A 198 -5.64 -15.96 -13.36
CA GLN A 198 -5.09 -17.31 -13.22
C GLN A 198 -6.16 -18.40 -13.25
N GLU A 199 -7.44 -18.04 -13.49
CA GLU A 199 -8.58 -18.96 -13.47
C GLU A 199 -8.70 -19.75 -12.16
N ARG A 200 -8.37 -19.09 -11.02
CA ARG A 200 -8.33 -19.70 -9.68
C ARG A 200 -9.48 -19.23 -8.78
N VAL A 201 -10.62 -18.91 -9.34
CA VAL A 201 -11.83 -18.62 -8.55
C VAL A 201 -12.41 -19.95 -8.05
N PHE A 202 -12.50 -20.13 -6.74
CA PHE A 202 -13.02 -21.33 -6.10
C PHE A 202 -14.55 -21.39 -6.18
N HIS A 203 -15.11 -22.61 -6.24
CA HIS A 203 -16.53 -22.80 -5.98
C HIS A 203 -16.81 -22.74 -4.48
N PHE A 204 -17.91 -22.09 -4.09
CA PHE A 204 -18.24 -21.94 -2.66
C PHE A 204 -18.51 -23.26 -1.98
N GLU A 205 -19.10 -24.22 -2.67
CA GLU A 205 -19.23 -25.60 -2.19
C GLU A 205 -17.87 -26.26 -1.87
N HIS A 206 -16.83 -25.94 -2.66
CA HIS A 206 -15.48 -26.43 -2.41
C HIS A 206 -14.88 -25.75 -1.18
N LEU A 207 -15.03 -24.44 -1.04
CA LEU A 207 -14.55 -23.69 0.13
C LEU A 207 -15.23 -24.13 1.44
N ASP A 208 -16.45 -24.62 1.37
CA ASP A 208 -17.16 -25.13 2.54
C ASP A 208 -16.59 -26.50 2.98
N ARG A 209 -16.23 -27.35 2.03
CA ARG A 209 -15.66 -28.68 2.32
C ARG A 209 -14.18 -28.65 2.69
N ALA A 210 -13.40 -27.82 2.03
CA ALA A 210 -11.96 -27.75 2.18
C ALA A 210 -11.45 -26.31 1.95
N TRP A 211 -11.07 -25.64 3.02
CA TRP A 211 -10.44 -24.32 2.94
C TRP A 211 -8.99 -24.47 2.46
N PRO A 212 -8.50 -23.57 1.58
CA PRO A 212 -7.13 -23.61 1.12
C PRO A 212 -6.12 -23.44 2.26
N ASP A 213 -4.96 -24.06 2.12
CA ASP A 213 -3.82 -23.96 3.05
C ASP A 213 -2.63 -23.16 2.46
N VAL A 214 -2.61 -22.99 1.13
CA VAL A 214 -1.59 -22.18 0.47
C VAL A 214 -1.91 -20.70 0.66
N PRO A 215 -1.00 -19.86 1.18
CA PRO A 215 -1.29 -18.48 1.54
C PRO A 215 -1.93 -17.64 0.43
N SER A 216 -1.45 -17.77 -0.83
CA SER A 216 -2.04 -17.05 -1.97
C SER A 216 -3.48 -17.45 -2.29
N ASP A 217 -3.84 -18.71 -2.01
CA ASP A 217 -5.18 -19.24 -2.23
C ASP A 217 -6.11 -18.88 -1.08
N VAL A 218 -5.58 -18.86 0.15
CA VAL A 218 -6.27 -18.34 1.33
C VAL A 218 -6.69 -16.89 1.10
N GLU A 219 -5.80 -16.03 0.60
CA GLU A 219 -6.13 -14.64 0.25
C GLU A 219 -7.25 -14.57 -0.81
N ILE A 220 -7.20 -15.43 -1.83
CA ILE A 220 -8.26 -15.49 -2.85
C ILE A 220 -9.58 -15.93 -2.22
N ALA A 221 -9.57 -16.96 -1.38
CA ALA A 221 -10.78 -17.47 -0.72
C ALA A 221 -11.45 -16.41 0.15
N TYR A 222 -10.67 -15.67 0.94
CA TYR A 222 -11.17 -14.54 1.74
C TYR A 222 -11.73 -13.43 0.85
N ALA A 223 -10.97 -12.98 -0.15
CA ALA A 223 -11.36 -11.88 -1.02
C ALA A 223 -12.64 -12.19 -1.82
N GLN A 224 -12.76 -13.41 -2.36
CA GLN A 224 -13.95 -13.81 -3.09
C GLN A 224 -15.17 -13.97 -2.19
N SER A 225 -15.00 -14.49 -0.97
CA SER A 225 -16.08 -14.61 0.03
C SER A 225 -16.64 -13.23 0.39
N ALA A 226 -15.76 -12.26 0.70
CA ALA A 226 -16.14 -10.88 0.98
C ALA A 226 -16.83 -10.21 -0.21
N ALA A 227 -16.29 -10.41 -1.43
CA ALA A 227 -16.85 -9.83 -2.64
C ALA A 227 -18.23 -10.41 -2.99
N PHE A 228 -18.44 -11.70 -2.74
CA PHE A 228 -19.75 -12.33 -2.97
C PHE A 228 -20.79 -11.88 -1.95
N VAL A 229 -20.45 -11.82 -0.66
CA VAL A 229 -21.36 -11.24 0.36
C VAL A 229 -21.70 -9.79 0.03
N ALA A 230 -20.73 -9.00 -0.42
CA ALA A 230 -20.98 -7.63 -0.87
C ALA A 230 -21.90 -7.57 -2.11
N HIS A 231 -21.73 -8.50 -3.04
CA HIS A 231 -22.59 -8.63 -4.21
C HIS A 231 -24.04 -8.95 -3.81
N LEU A 232 -24.24 -9.95 -2.93
CA LEU A 232 -25.57 -10.31 -2.41
C LEU A 232 -26.25 -9.12 -1.72
N SER A 233 -25.51 -8.43 -0.86
CA SER A 233 -26.02 -7.24 -0.16
C SER A 233 -26.39 -6.11 -1.13
N ALA A 234 -25.58 -5.88 -2.17
CA ALA A 234 -25.82 -4.83 -3.15
C ALA A 234 -26.98 -5.17 -4.11
N LYS A 235 -27.09 -6.42 -4.54
CA LYS A 235 -28.10 -6.88 -5.51
C LYS A 235 -29.48 -7.02 -4.88
N PHE A 236 -29.55 -7.59 -3.68
CA PHE A 236 -30.80 -7.96 -3.05
C PHE A 236 -31.20 -7.08 -1.86
N GLY A 237 -30.26 -6.28 -1.39
CA GLY A 237 -30.48 -5.37 -0.26
C GLY A 237 -30.39 -6.00 1.14
N PRO A 238 -30.41 -5.16 2.19
CA PRO A 238 -30.24 -5.61 3.56
C PRO A 238 -31.39 -6.49 4.07
N GLN A 239 -32.59 -6.32 3.54
CA GLN A 239 -33.75 -7.13 3.94
C GLN A 239 -33.62 -8.60 3.53
N ALA A 240 -33.04 -8.87 2.36
CA ALA A 240 -32.80 -10.23 1.91
C ALA A 240 -31.69 -10.90 2.73
N MET A 241 -30.63 -10.15 3.06
CA MET A 241 -29.58 -10.63 3.98
C MET A 241 -30.15 -10.95 5.37
N ALA A 242 -30.99 -10.08 5.93
CA ALA A 242 -31.67 -10.32 7.18
C ALA A 242 -32.59 -11.55 7.15
N ALA A 243 -33.31 -11.76 6.04
CA ALA A 243 -34.15 -12.93 5.83
C ALA A 243 -33.36 -14.24 5.78
N LEU A 244 -32.18 -14.22 5.13
CA LEU A 244 -31.25 -15.36 5.13
C LEU A 244 -30.82 -15.69 6.56
N VAL A 245 -30.28 -14.68 7.28
CA VAL A 245 -29.81 -14.84 8.66
C VAL A 245 -30.93 -15.37 9.57
N ASP A 246 -32.11 -14.81 9.46
CA ASP A 246 -33.26 -15.22 10.27
C ASP A 246 -33.75 -16.65 9.92
N GLY A 247 -33.70 -17.04 8.64
CA GLY A 247 -34.02 -18.40 8.21
C GLY A 247 -33.08 -19.44 8.84
N VAL A 248 -31.78 -19.21 8.72
CA VAL A 248 -30.75 -20.11 9.30
C VAL A 248 -30.84 -20.10 10.84
N ALA A 249 -31.06 -18.95 11.47
CA ALA A 249 -31.25 -18.85 12.93
C ALA A 249 -32.49 -19.62 13.45
N ARG A 250 -33.49 -19.86 12.61
CA ARG A 250 -34.64 -20.73 12.92
C ARG A 250 -34.36 -22.21 12.67
N GLY A 251 -33.14 -22.58 12.26
CA GLY A 251 -32.76 -23.97 11.98
C GLY A 251 -32.98 -24.42 10.55
N GLU A 252 -33.29 -23.51 9.60
CA GLU A 252 -33.36 -23.90 8.20
C GLU A 252 -31.95 -24.18 7.65
N PRO A 253 -31.78 -25.23 6.81
CA PRO A 253 -30.53 -25.43 6.09
C PRO A 253 -30.16 -24.17 5.28
N PHE A 254 -28.86 -23.81 5.26
CA PHE A 254 -28.38 -22.57 4.62
C PHE A 254 -28.87 -22.40 3.18
N GLU A 255 -28.76 -23.45 2.34
CA GLU A 255 -29.22 -23.39 0.94
C GLU A 255 -30.72 -23.15 0.80
N THR A 256 -31.52 -23.73 1.71
CA THR A 256 -32.97 -23.51 1.76
C THR A 256 -33.31 -22.09 2.14
N ALA A 257 -32.66 -21.55 3.18
CA ALA A 257 -32.80 -20.17 3.62
C ALA A 257 -32.33 -19.19 2.53
N PHE A 258 -31.21 -19.51 1.86
CA PHE A 258 -30.68 -18.75 0.73
C PHE A 258 -31.70 -18.65 -0.42
N GLY A 259 -32.23 -19.80 -0.85
CA GLY A 259 -33.24 -19.84 -1.93
C GLY A 259 -34.50 -19.02 -1.62
N LYS A 260 -34.94 -19.04 -0.36
CA LYS A 260 -36.11 -18.24 0.09
C LYS A 260 -35.78 -16.74 0.13
N ALA A 261 -34.62 -16.38 0.66
CA ALA A 261 -34.22 -14.99 0.85
C ALA A 261 -33.93 -14.27 -0.46
N PHE A 262 -33.20 -14.93 -1.37
CA PHE A 262 -32.75 -14.32 -2.62
C PHE A 262 -33.56 -14.72 -3.85
N ARG A 263 -34.51 -15.66 -3.72
CA ARG A 263 -35.35 -16.19 -4.80
C ARG A 263 -34.54 -16.79 -5.96
N THR A 264 -33.38 -17.30 -5.69
CA THR A 264 -32.45 -17.97 -6.59
C THR A 264 -31.66 -19.00 -5.83
N SER A 265 -31.10 -20.03 -6.48
CA SER A 265 -30.20 -20.98 -5.82
C SER A 265 -28.79 -20.39 -5.69
N LEU A 266 -28.02 -20.87 -4.68
CA LEU A 266 -26.63 -20.47 -4.50
C LEU A 266 -25.81 -20.73 -5.78
N LEU A 267 -25.98 -21.90 -6.41
CA LEU A 267 -25.24 -22.26 -7.62
C LEU A 267 -25.49 -21.30 -8.80
N VAL A 268 -26.74 -20.90 -9.02
CA VAL A 268 -27.11 -19.95 -10.09
C VAL A 268 -26.50 -18.58 -9.80
N GLU A 269 -26.64 -18.10 -8.56
CA GLU A 269 -26.15 -16.78 -8.20
C GLU A 269 -24.62 -16.72 -8.20
N GLU A 270 -23.94 -17.80 -7.77
CA GLU A 270 -22.49 -17.95 -7.87
C GLU A 270 -22.03 -17.89 -9.32
N THR A 271 -22.72 -18.61 -10.23
CA THR A 271 -22.35 -18.64 -11.65
C THR A 271 -22.44 -17.26 -12.28
N ASP A 272 -23.58 -16.56 -12.10
CA ASP A 272 -23.79 -15.19 -12.59
C ASP A 272 -22.72 -14.22 -12.04
N TRP A 273 -22.40 -14.36 -10.75
CA TRP A 273 -21.39 -13.51 -10.11
C TRP A 273 -19.98 -13.77 -10.67
N ARG A 274 -19.62 -15.05 -10.89
CA ARG A 274 -18.32 -15.44 -11.45
C ARG A 274 -18.12 -14.94 -12.87
N GLU A 275 -19.16 -15.00 -13.72
CA GLU A 275 -19.14 -14.43 -15.08
C GLU A 275 -18.89 -12.92 -15.04
N GLY A 276 -19.46 -12.22 -14.05
CA GLY A 276 -19.26 -10.78 -13.86
C GLY A 276 -17.88 -10.38 -13.31
N LEU A 277 -17.13 -11.32 -12.68
CA LEU A 277 -15.83 -11.01 -12.09
C LEU A 277 -14.78 -10.59 -13.11
N ALA A 278 -14.72 -11.28 -14.26
CA ALA A 278 -13.76 -10.97 -15.32
C ALA A 278 -13.92 -9.55 -15.87
N ALA A 279 -15.17 -9.11 -16.06
CA ALA A 279 -15.46 -7.75 -16.48
C ALA A 279 -15.11 -6.70 -15.43
N ARG A 280 -15.24 -7.04 -14.15
CA ARG A 280 -15.04 -6.11 -13.03
C ARG A 280 -13.56 -5.99 -12.61
N TYR A 281 -12.81 -7.08 -12.64
CA TYR A 281 -11.43 -7.15 -12.16
C TYR A 281 -10.40 -7.38 -13.27
N GLY A 282 -10.78 -7.78 -14.48
CA GLY A 282 -9.86 -8.08 -15.58
C GLY A 282 -9.15 -6.86 -16.18
N TRP A 283 -9.68 -5.65 -16.05
CA TRP A 283 -9.05 -4.41 -16.54
C TRP A 283 -8.28 -3.64 -15.45
N LEU A 284 -8.49 -3.97 -14.18
CA LEU A 284 -7.91 -3.26 -13.03
C LEU A 284 -6.38 -3.14 -13.10
N PRO A 285 -5.60 -4.14 -13.57
CA PRO A 285 -4.16 -4.02 -13.65
C PRO A 285 -3.66 -3.00 -14.66
N LEU A 286 -4.44 -2.70 -15.69
CA LEU A 286 -4.07 -1.64 -16.63
C LEU A 286 -4.09 -0.26 -15.98
N THR A 287 -4.97 -0.03 -15.00
CA THR A 287 -5.09 1.26 -14.30
C THR A 287 -4.16 1.39 -13.10
N THR A 288 -3.79 0.26 -12.47
CA THR A 288 -2.93 0.25 -11.26
C THR A 288 -1.52 -0.26 -11.54
N SER A 289 -1.22 -0.74 -12.76
CA SER A 289 0.09 -1.28 -13.07
C SER A 289 1.15 -0.20 -13.05
N SER A 290 2.30 -0.51 -12.45
CA SER A 290 3.50 0.31 -12.51
C SER A 290 3.88 0.68 -13.95
N ALA A 291 3.53 -0.14 -14.95
CA ALA A 291 3.74 0.11 -16.37
C ALA A 291 3.05 1.39 -16.85
N LEU A 292 1.80 1.67 -16.45
CA LEU A 292 1.13 2.94 -16.79
C LEU A 292 1.77 4.15 -16.12
N VAL A 293 2.20 4.01 -14.87
CA VAL A 293 2.93 5.06 -14.15
C VAL A 293 4.24 5.35 -14.87
N TRP A 294 4.99 4.30 -15.24
CA TRP A 294 6.26 4.44 -15.96
C TRP A 294 6.07 4.95 -17.39
N LEU A 295 5.04 4.52 -18.12
CA LEU A 295 4.68 5.05 -19.43
C LEU A 295 4.32 6.53 -19.35
N SER A 296 3.51 6.92 -18.36
CA SER A 296 3.14 8.32 -18.15
C SER A 296 4.37 9.18 -17.77
N ALA A 297 5.23 8.69 -16.89
CA ALA A 297 6.47 9.35 -16.53
C ALA A 297 7.42 9.49 -17.74
N SER A 298 7.56 8.41 -18.52
CA SER A 298 8.38 8.42 -19.75
C SER A 298 7.84 9.41 -20.79
N PHE A 299 6.52 9.44 -20.99
CA PHE A 299 5.88 10.40 -21.88
C PHE A 299 6.11 11.85 -21.42
N LEU A 300 5.97 12.13 -20.12
CA LEU A 300 6.26 13.46 -19.56
C LEU A 300 7.72 13.86 -19.71
N CYS A 301 8.66 12.92 -19.53
CA CYS A 301 10.08 13.16 -19.76
C CYS A 301 10.37 13.48 -21.22
N VAL A 302 9.80 12.72 -22.17
CA VAL A 302 9.95 12.98 -23.61
C VAL A 302 9.34 14.32 -23.99
N ALA A 303 8.15 14.65 -23.50
CA ALA A 303 7.50 15.94 -23.74
C ALA A 303 8.31 17.12 -23.16
N ALA A 304 8.82 16.97 -21.94
CA ALA A 304 9.70 17.98 -21.32
C ALA A 304 11.02 18.14 -22.10
N TYR A 305 11.61 17.03 -22.56
CA TYR A 305 12.82 17.07 -23.40
C TYR A 305 12.55 17.77 -24.75
N ALA A 306 11.46 17.42 -25.42
CA ALA A 306 11.07 18.05 -26.68
C ALA A 306 10.86 19.57 -26.51
N ARG A 307 10.15 19.98 -25.44
CA ARG A 307 9.94 21.40 -25.09
C ARG A 307 11.26 22.13 -24.80
N ARG A 308 12.17 21.53 -24.04
CA ARG A 308 13.50 22.09 -23.78
C ARG A 308 14.33 22.21 -25.06
N ARG A 309 14.27 21.22 -25.96
CA ARG A 309 14.94 21.26 -27.26
C ARG A 309 14.43 22.40 -28.14
N GLN A 310 13.11 22.60 -28.21
CA GLN A 310 12.49 23.72 -28.93
C GLN A 310 12.91 25.07 -28.34
N GLN A 311 12.92 25.22 -27.02
CA GLN A 311 13.36 26.45 -26.36
C GLN A 311 14.83 26.75 -26.61
N ARG A 312 15.72 25.72 -26.61
CA ARG A 312 17.14 25.88 -26.97
C ARG A 312 17.31 26.29 -28.42
N ALA A 313 16.58 25.65 -29.32
CA ALA A 313 16.63 26.01 -30.75
C ALA A 313 16.16 27.46 -31.00
N ALA A 314 15.08 27.91 -30.34
CA ALA A 314 14.60 29.28 -30.41
C ALA A 314 15.63 30.27 -29.86
N LYS A 315 16.26 29.95 -28.72
CA LYS A 315 17.28 30.82 -28.13
C LYS A 315 18.55 30.89 -28.98
N LEU A 316 18.98 29.77 -29.59
CA LEU A 316 20.10 29.76 -30.52
C LEU A 316 19.80 30.58 -31.80
N ALA A 317 18.57 30.51 -32.31
CA ALA A 317 18.14 31.35 -33.45
C ALA A 317 18.10 32.84 -33.07
N GLU A 318 17.67 33.19 -31.87
CA GLU A 318 17.70 34.57 -31.37
C GLU A 318 19.14 35.10 -31.24
N MET A 319 20.06 34.33 -30.67
CA MET A 319 21.49 34.67 -30.58
C MET A 319 22.11 34.82 -31.98
N ALA A 320 21.86 33.92 -32.89
CA ALA A 320 22.34 34.01 -34.27
C ALA A 320 21.79 35.28 -34.99
N ALA A 321 20.56 35.67 -34.71
CA ALA A 321 19.98 36.90 -35.24
C ALA A 321 20.64 38.16 -34.64
N GLN A 322 20.99 38.12 -33.35
CA GLN A 322 21.74 39.19 -32.68
C GLN A 322 23.15 39.31 -33.24
N ASP A 323 23.88 38.23 -33.37
CA ASP A 323 25.22 38.18 -33.97
C ASP A 323 25.20 38.74 -35.39
N ALA A 324 24.22 38.33 -36.21
CA ALA A 324 24.06 38.86 -37.58
C ALA A 324 23.73 40.37 -37.61
N ALA A 325 22.97 40.86 -36.64
CA ALA A 325 22.69 42.28 -36.54
C ALA A 325 23.92 43.11 -36.11
N GLU A 326 24.73 42.57 -35.18
CA GLU A 326 25.99 43.19 -34.76
C GLU A 326 27.00 43.21 -35.91
N ASP A 327 27.15 42.13 -36.64
CA ASP A 327 28.00 42.04 -37.85
C ASP A 327 27.55 43.05 -38.92
N ALA A 328 26.25 43.22 -39.12
CA ALA A 328 25.71 44.21 -40.06
C ALA A 328 26.01 45.64 -39.61
N ALA A 329 25.87 45.92 -38.30
CA ALA A 329 26.21 47.24 -37.74
C ALA A 329 27.71 47.58 -37.87
N LEU A 330 28.59 46.58 -37.61
CA LEU A 330 30.02 46.75 -37.76
C LEU A 330 30.41 47.01 -39.25
N ARG A 331 29.78 46.30 -40.19
CA ARG A 331 30.01 46.56 -41.65
C ARG A 331 29.55 47.94 -42.05
N LEU A 332 28.41 48.45 -41.52
CA LEU A 332 27.96 49.80 -41.76
C LEU A 332 28.94 50.84 -41.20
N LEU A 333 29.44 50.65 -40.00
CA LEU A 333 30.42 51.56 -39.36
C LEU A 333 31.74 51.53 -40.18
N ALA A 334 32.21 50.37 -40.61
CA ALA A 334 33.40 50.27 -41.45
C ALA A 334 33.21 50.95 -42.80
N ALA A 335 32.03 50.84 -43.44
CA ALA A 335 31.71 51.54 -44.65
C ALA A 335 31.65 53.08 -44.49
N GLN A 336 31.10 53.54 -43.37
CA GLN A 336 31.08 54.97 -43.03
C GLN A 336 32.49 55.50 -42.75
N ALA A 337 33.33 54.76 -42.04
CA ALA A 337 34.73 55.11 -41.82
C ALA A 337 35.52 55.19 -43.13
N ALA A 338 35.33 54.22 -44.04
CA ALA A 338 35.97 54.23 -45.36
C ALA A 338 35.51 55.44 -46.23
N GLN A 339 34.22 55.79 -46.19
CA GLN A 339 33.72 57.00 -46.86
C GLN A 339 34.29 58.27 -46.25
N ALA A 340 34.40 58.37 -44.93
CA ALA A 340 35.01 59.53 -44.25
C ALA A 340 36.50 59.67 -44.63
N GLN A 341 37.25 58.57 -44.70
CA GLN A 341 38.62 58.56 -45.18
C GLN A 341 38.75 58.99 -46.65
N ALA A 342 37.85 58.52 -47.51
CA ALA A 342 37.83 58.94 -48.92
C ALA A 342 37.50 60.40 -49.10
N GLN A 343 36.69 60.98 -48.28
CA GLN A 343 36.37 62.43 -48.28
C GLN A 343 37.46 63.26 -47.60
N GLY A 344 38.18 62.71 -46.60
CA GLY A 344 39.29 63.38 -45.91
C GLY A 344 40.54 63.47 -46.78
N THR A 345 40.75 62.58 -47.73
CA THR A 345 41.88 62.62 -48.69
C THR A 345 41.71 63.63 -49.80
N ALA A 346 40.50 64.22 -49.96
CA ALA A 346 40.23 65.25 -50.98
C ALA A 346 40.52 66.75 -50.48
N VAL A 347 40.88 66.97 -49.20
CA VAL A 347 41.07 68.26 -48.63
C VAL A 347 42.51 68.55 -48.11
N SER A 348 43.47 67.70 -48.29
CA SER A 348 44.84 67.93 -47.75
C SER A 348 45.88 67.86 -48.85
N ALA A 349 45.87 68.96 -49.67
CA ALA A 349 47.05 69.36 -50.42
C ALA A 349 47.24 70.83 -50.15
N GLY A 350 47.75 71.19 -49.00
CA GLY A 350 48.05 72.55 -48.65
C GLY A 350 48.51 72.71 -47.23
N ASP A 351 49.83 72.91 -47.18
CA ASP A 351 50.57 73.53 -46.09
C ASP A 351 50.92 72.61 -44.85
N SER A 352 52.14 72.17 -44.83
CA SER A 352 52.82 71.53 -43.73
C SER A 352 53.71 72.53 -42.97
N THR A 353 53.33 72.91 -41.84
CA THR A 353 54.28 73.42 -40.82
C THR A 353 53.99 72.70 -39.51
N TRP A 354 54.87 71.80 -39.13
CA TRP A 354 54.91 71.16 -37.88
C TRP A 354 55.66 71.97 -36.85
N PRO A 355 55.18 72.21 -35.63
CA PRO A 355 56.04 72.60 -34.53
C PRO A 355 56.63 71.36 -33.87
N ASP A 356 57.95 71.50 -33.56
CA ASP A 356 58.77 70.55 -32.81
C ASP A 356 58.15 70.23 -31.44
N TRP A 357 58.02 68.91 -31.24
CA TRP A 357 57.67 68.35 -29.93
C TRP A 357 58.90 67.75 -29.27
N PRO A 358 59.21 68.02 -27.99
CA PRO A 358 60.45 67.54 -27.34
C PRO A 358 60.32 66.03 -27.02
N ALA A 359 61.42 65.34 -27.33
CA ALA A 359 61.65 63.97 -26.93
C ALA A 359 61.81 63.83 -25.42
N GLY A 360 61.15 62.87 -24.82
CA GLY A 360 61.53 62.37 -23.51
C GLY A 360 60.38 62.07 -22.58
N SER A 361 60.00 60.84 -22.47
CA SER A 361 59.95 60.07 -21.22
C SER A 361 59.62 58.61 -21.47
N GLN A 362 60.52 57.84 -20.91
CA GLN A 362 60.57 56.37 -20.92
C GLN A 362 59.37 55.78 -20.20
N GLY A 363 58.92 54.67 -20.72
CA GLY A 363 58.65 53.48 -19.99
C GLY A 363 57.45 53.42 -19.08
N THR A 364 56.63 52.54 -19.40
CA THR A 364 56.23 51.47 -18.45
C THR A 364 55.46 50.39 -19.29
N GLU A 365 56.10 49.25 -19.47
CA GLU A 365 55.45 48.04 -19.92
C GLU A 365 54.50 47.60 -18.81
N ALA A 366 53.22 47.60 -19.08
CA ALA A 366 52.23 46.90 -18.25
C ALA A 366 52.03 45.51 -18.78
N HIS A 367 52.57 44.55 -18.08
CA HIS A 367 52.25 43.13 -18.19
C HIS A 367 50.74 42.92 -17.96
N LEU A 368 50.06 42.44 -18.96
CA LEU A 368 48.75 41.84 -18.83
C LEU A 368 48.97 40.37 -18.65
N GLU A 369 48.91 39.94 -17.37
CA GLU A 369 48.79 38.52 -17.01
C GLU A 369 47.36 38.05 -17.41
N ALA A 370 47.34 37.01 -18.23
CA ALA A 370 46.17 36.22 -18.50
C ALA A 370 45.80 35.45 -17.24
N GLN A 371 44.66 35.74 -16.63
CA GLN A 371 44.07 34.86 -15.63
C GLN A 371 43.20 33.81 -16.30
N ASP A 372 43.74 32.60 -16.37
CA ASP A 372 42.97 31.38 -16.62
C ASP A 372 42.04 31.13 -15.45
N GLY A 373 40.73 31.23 -15.67
CA GLY A 373 39.71 30.91 -14.72
C GLY A 373 39.52 29.41 -14.60
N GLU A 374 40.07 28.86 -13.56
CA GLU A 374 39.91 27.49 -13.11
C GLU A 374 38.52 27.31 -12.47
N ALA A 375 37.79 26.28 -12.91
CA ALA A 375 36.54 25.86 -12.33
C ALA A 375 36.74 25.20 -10.93
N PRO A 376 35.86 25.42 -9.95
CA PRO A 376 36.06 24.78 -8.65
C PRO A 376 35.67 23.30 -8.71
N ALA A 377 36.62 22.46 -8.36
CA ALA A 377 36.44 21.06 -8.08
C ALA A 377 35.82 20.88 -6.69
N ASP A 378 34.88 19.98 -6.64
CA ASP A 378 34.19 19.43 -5.49
C ASP A 378 35.22 18.73 -4.57
N SER A 379 35.42 19.22 -3.36
CA SER A 379 36.25 18.58 -2.35
C SER A 379 35.41 18.05 -1.20
N ALA A 380 35.25 16.73 -1.21
CA ALA A 380 34.84 15.95 -0.06
C ALA A 380 35.86 16.10 1.07
N VAL A 381 35.38 16.50 2.22
CA VAL A 381 36.13 16.48 3.47
C VAL A 381 35.83 15.20 4.21
N SER A 382 36.82 14.34 4.29
CA SER A 382 36.95 13.30 5.31
C SER A 382 37.80 13.87 6.44
N ASP A 383 37.27 13.82 7.64
CA ASP A 383 38.10 13.82 8.86
C ASP A 383 37.43 12.97 9.91
N LEU A 384 38.07 11.84 10.19
CA LEU A 384 38.04 11.16 11.48
C LEU A 384 39.38 11.35 12.17
N PRO A 385 39.38 11.43 13.47
CA PRO A 385 40.38 10.68 14.21
C PRO A 385 39.82 9.99 15.46
N GLY A 386 40.43 8.88 15.85
CA GLY A 386 40.38 8.38 17.23
C GLY A 386 40.31 6.88 17.36
N GLU A 387 41.47 6.26 17.21
CA GLU A 387 41.78 4.97 17.82
C GLU A 387 41.59 5.02 19.34
N LEU A 388 41.04 3.97 19.91
CA LEU A 388 41.42 3.41 21.19
C LEU A 388 41.20 1.91 21.17
N ASP A 389 42.30 1.22 21.35
CA ASP A 389 42.45 -0.20 21.64
C ASP A 389 41.60 -0.65 22.83
N ASP A 390 41.06 -1.85 22.83
CA ASP A 390 41.33 -2.80 23.90
C ASP A 390 40.90 -4.24 23.57
N GLU A 391 41.63 -5.16 24.12
CA GLU A 391 41.75 -6.60 23.95
C GLU A 391 40.52 -7.42 24.38
N GLY A 392 40.39 -8.65 23.87
CA GLY A 392 39.80 -9.75 24.62
C GLY A 392 38.93 -10.72 23.79
N ALA A 393 39.55 -11.79 23.35
CA ALA A 393 38.94 -13.01 22.79
C ALA A 393 38.20 -13.87 23.85
N PRO A 394 37.73 -15.10 23.54
CA PRO A 394 36.97 -15.64 22.40
C PRO A 394 35.71 -16.44 22.87
N GLY A 395 34.78 -16.76 22.02
CA GLY A 395 33.83 -17.82 22.38
C GLY A 395 32.52 -17.91 21.59
N GLY A 396 32.43 -18.93 20.76
CA GLY A 396 31.22 -19.72 20.66
C GLY A 396 30.14 -19.28 19.65
N ARG A 397 30.21 -19.74 18.41
CA ARG A 397 29.02 -19.87 17.54
C ARG A 397 28.05 -20.92 18.08
N PRO A 398 26.75 -20.64 18.19
CA PRO A 398 25.75 -21.70 18.36
C PRO A 398 25.38 -22.33 16.99
N PRO A 399 24.95 -23.61 16.96
CA PRO A 399 24.69 -24.35 15.76
C PRO A 399 23.31 -24.03 15.17
N LYS A 400 23.22 -24.12 13.84
CA LYS A 400 21.98 -24.03 13.05
C LYS A 400 21.06 -25.22 13.40
N PRO A 401 19.73 -25.02 13.52
CA PRO A 401 18.79 -26.11 13.58
C PRO A 401 18.54 -26.67 12.17
N THR A 402 18.66 -27.98 12.05
CA THR A 402 18.24 -28.80 10.93
C THR A 402 16.72 -28.98 10.97
N LEU A 403 16.08 -28.73 9.86
CA LEU A 403 14.67 -29.07 9.59
C LEU A 403 14.55 -30.60 9.42
N HIS A 404 13.60 -31.16 10.14
CA HIS A 404 12.88 -32.37 9.76
C HIS A 404 11.39 -32.05 9.68
#